data_4b50d65ed69f3c9c7d2eaf2a38642d4c
#
_entry.id   4b50d65ed69f3c9c7d2eaf2a38642d4c
#
_cell.length_a   1.000
_cell.length_b   1.000
_cell.length_c   1.000
_cell.angle_alpha   90.00
_cell.angle_beta   90.00
_cell.angle_gamma   90.00
#
_symmetry.space_group_name_H-M   'P 1'
#
loop_
_entity.id
_entity.type
_entity.pdbx_description
1 polymer ?
#
loop_
_entity_poly.entity_id
_entity_poly.type
_entity_poly.pdbx_seq_one_letter_code
_entity_poly.pdbx_strand_id
1 'polypeptide(L)'
;SDSLIKENIVTMVYSKSAKIRLYELDHPEFYDKVNRAVEEAEQRPFAIIGTIERFLSSMLTIFSVSTILLILDWQLIFLSIISSLISILANMAVSKVKYKKNNVLTKPNRKIGYVRRLFFLPQYIEEMKANNYSGLLFTKLENGTEEYNEIQNKFQPQIAIFNIINNWQIFVINFGIVSFFVGKKIIRGILEAASFTSLIYASTTLSEALSNLFSIIPQMAEHSLFIDNLREILDYRSPMEPTEESKVVQKAQSHSII
;
A
#
# COMPACT_ATOMS: atom_id res chain seq x y z
N SER A 1 -3.23 7.33 20.95
CA SER A 1 -4.11 7.96 19.94
C SER A 1 -4.48 6.97 18.83
N ASP A 2 -3.50 6.24 18.32
CA ASP A 2 -3.67 5.32 17.17
C ASP A 2 -4.55 4.11 17.52
N SER A 3 -4.41 3.56 18.73
CA SER A 3 -5.22 2.43 19.21
C SER A 3 -6.71 2.76 19.24
N LEU A 4 -7.08 3.99 19.60
CA LEU A 4 -8.47 4.44 19.66
C LEU A 4 -9.11 4.55 18.28
N ILE A 5 -8.35 5.00 17.28
CA ILE A 5 -8.83 5.08 15.88
C ILE A 5 -9.08 3.68 15.33
N LYS A 6 -8.14 2.77 15.56
CA LYS A 6 -8.27 1.36 15.16
C LYS A 6 -9.50 0.73 15.81
N GLU A 7 -9.63 0.84 17.12
CA GLU A 7 -10.71 0.26 17.89
C GLU A 7 -12.07 0.77 17.42
N ASN A 8 -12.20 2.07 17.18
CA ASN A 8 -13.46 2.66 16.71
C ASN A 8 -13.85 2.17 15.32
N ILE A 9 -12.92 2.16 14.36
CA ILE A 9 -13.20 1.74 12.96
C ILE A 9 -13.50 0.25 12.93
N VAL A 10 -12.72 -0.58 13.61
CA VAL A 10 -12.94 -2.03 13.69
C VAL A 10 -14.27 -2.34 14.35
N THR A 11 -14.60 -1.65 15.44
CA THR A 11 -15.90 -1.82 16.14
C THR A 11 -17.07 -1.41 15.25
N MET A 12 -16.93 -0.31 14.50
CA MET A 12 -17.96 0.11 13.53
C MET A 12 -18.20 -0.95 12.46
N VAL A 13 -17.13 -1.46 11.84
CA VAL A 13 -17.21 -2.49 10.79
C VAL A 13 -17.81 -3.78 11.35
N TYR A 14 -17.34 -4.27 12.49
CA TYR A 14 -17.87 -5.51 13.09
C TYR A 14 -19.31 -5.36 13.53
N SER A 15 -19.68 -4.22 14.15
CA SER A 15 -21.06 -3.97 14.56
C SER A 15 -22.04 -3.90 13.38
N LYS A 16 -21.56 -3.39 12.24
CA LYS A 16 -22.33 -3.35 11.00
C LYS A 16 -22.41 -4.73 10.36
N SER A 17 -21.29 -5.46 10.27
CA SER A 17 -21.24 -6.83 9.74
C SER A 17 -22.17 -7.77 10.50
N ALA A 18 -22.27 -7.64 11.83
CA ALA A 18 -23.18 -8.42 12.67
C ALA A 18 -24.67 -8.12 12.38
N LYS A 19 -25.01 -6.98 11.78
CA LYS A 19 -26.39 -6.61 11.42
C LYS A 19 -26.75 -6.98 9.99
N ILE A 20 -25.78 -7.39 9.17
CA ILE A 20 -25.99 -7.87 7.80
C ILE A 20 -26.66 -9.23 7.86
N ARG A 21 -27.63 -9.46 7.00
CA ARG A 21 -28.38 -10.72 6.95
C ARG A 21 -27.57 -11.81 6.28
N LEU A 22 -27.77 -13.04 6.73
CA LEU A 22 -27.13 -14.22 6.17
C LEU A 22 -27.40 -14.36 4.68
N TYR A 23 -28.66 -14.08 4.23
CA TYR A 23 -29.03 -14.11 2.82
C TYR A 23 -28.18 -13.19 1.92
N GLU A 24 -27.76 -12.06 2.41
CA GLU A 24 -26.94 -11.10 1.66
C GLU A 24 -25.49 -11.55 1.57
N LEU A 25 -25.01 -12.25 2.61
CA LEU A 25 -23.69 -12.87 2.64
C LEU A 25 -23.62 -14.12 1.71
N ASP A 26 -24.76 -14.65 1.26
CA ASP A 26 -24.79 -15.72 0.26
C ASP A 26 -24.46 -15.22 -1.16
N HIS A 27 -24.49 -13.88 -1.39
CA HIS A 27 -24.02 -13.29 -2.62
C HIS A 27 -22.50 -13.15 -2.63
N PRO A 28 -21.75 -13.87 -3.48
CA PRO A 28 -20.28 -13.92 -3.44
C PRO A 28 -19.62 -12.53 -3.54
N GLU A 29 -20.17 -11.65 -4.39
CA GLU A 29 -19.61 -10.31 -4.59
C GLU A 29 -19.75 -9.42 -3.33
N PHE A 30 -20.90 -9.53 -2.64
CA PHE A 30 -21.14 -8.78 -1.41
C PHE A 30 -20.33 -9.34 -0.25
N TYR A 31 -20.25 -10.65 -0.12
CA TYR A 31 -19.39 -11.33 0.86
C TYR A 31 -17.92 -10.92 0.72
N ASP A 32 -17.40 -10.91 -0.52
CA ASP A 32 -16.02 -10.50 -0.79
C ASP A 32 -15.76 -9.03 -0.40
N LYS A 33 -16.74 -8.14 -0.60
CA LYS A 33 -16.64 -6.73 -0.17
C LYS A 33 -16.60 -6.62 1.35
N VAL A 34 -17.49 -7.30 2.06
CA VAL A 34 -17.54 -7.28 3.53
C VAL A 34 -16.26 -7.86 4.12
N ASN A 35 -15.82 -9.03 3.61
CA ASN A 35 -14.60 -9.67 4.07
C ASN A 35 -13.37 -8.78 3.87
N ARG A 36 -13.26 -8.16 2.70
CA ARG A 36 -12.19 -7.20 2.40
C ARG A 36 -12.23 -6.00 3.34
N ALA A 37 -13.41 -5.43 3.61
CA ALA A 37 -13.52 -4.29 4.52
C ALA A 37 -13.12 -4.67 5.96
N VAL A 38 -13.46 -5.86 6.41
CA VAL A 38 -13.06 -6.38 7.74
C VAL A 38 -11.55 -6.57 7.81
N GLU A 39 -10.96 -7.24 6.82
CA GLU A 39 -9.51 -7.50 6.76
C GLU A 39 -8.69 -6.20 6.67
N GLU A 40 -9.17 -5.24 5.89
CA GLU A 40 -8.46 -3.98 5.66
C GLU A 40 -8.71 -2.96 6.79
N ALA A 41 -9.80 -3.07 7.56
CA ALA A 41 -10.15 -2.13 8.63
C ALA A 41 -9.06 -1.99 9.70
N GLU A 42 -8.27 -3.02 9.92
CA GLU A 42 -7.21 -3.00 10.91
C GLU A 42 -5.95 -2.24 10.49
N GLN A 43 -5.59 -2.28 9.22
CA GLN A 43 -4.31 -1.79 8.71
C GLN A 43 -4.43 -0.53 7.86
N ARG A 44 -5.50 -0.39 7.07
CA ARG A 44 -5.68 0.73 6.13
C ARG A 44 -5.75 2.11 6.77
N PRO A 45 -6.40 2.32 7.91
CA PRO A 45 -6.44 3.64 8.54
C PRO A 45 -5.06 4.19 8.85
N PHE A 46 -4.15 3.36 9.35
CA PHE A 46 -2.75 3.76 9.61
C PHE A 46 -1.97 4.02 8.31
N ALA A 47 -2.21 3.20 7.30
CA ALA A 47 -1.60 3.42 5.99
C ALA A 47 -2.03 4.77 5.38
N ILE A 48 -3.30 5.17 5.57
CA ILE A 48 -3.83 6.47 5.14
C ILE A 48 -3.12 7.61 5.88
N ILE A 49 -3.06 7.54 7.23
CA ILE A 49 -2.38 8.54 8.05
C ILE A 49 -0.91 8.67 7.64
N GLY A 50 -0.19 7.56 7.51
CA GLY A 50 1.20 7.55 7.08
C GLY A 50 1.40 8.07 5.65
N THR A 51 0.39 7.94 4.78
CA THR A 51 0.43 8.51 3.42
C THR A 51 0.24 10.02 3.46
N ILE A 52 -0.67 10.53 4.30
CA ILE A 52 -0.87 11.96 4.52
C ILE A 52 0.37 12.60 5.14
N GLU A 53 0.96 11.96 6.15
CA GLU A 53 2.20 12.42 6.78
C GLU A 53 3.35 12.53 5.76
N ARG A 54 3.56 11.52 4.94
CA ARG A 54 4.56 11.54 3.86
C ARG A 54 4.28 12.63 2.83
N PHE A 55 3.02 12.86 2.49
CA PHE A 55 2.62 13.93 1.58
C PHE A 55 2.99 15.30 2.15
N LEU A 56 2.60 15.59 3.38
CA LEU A 56 2.90 16.84 4.05
C LEU A 56 4.41 17.05 4.23
N SER A 57 5.13 16.02 4.66
CA SER A 57 6.58 16.05 4.80
C SER A 57 7.27 16.32 3.47
N SER A 58 6.86 15.66 2.39
CA SER A 58 7.41 15.89 1.05
C SER A 58 7.14 17.32 0.56
N MET A 59 5.94 17.85 0.78
CA MET A 59 5.58 19.24 0.43
C MET A 59 6.46 20.25 1.18
N LEU A 60 6.61 20.09 2.49
CA LEU A 60 7.45 20.96 3.30
C LEU A 60 8.91 20.90 2.86
N THR A 61 9.42 19.70 2.59
CA THR A 61 10.79 19.49 2.11
C THR A 61 11.00 20.15 0.75
N ILE A 62 10.09 19.98 -0.22
CA ILE A 62 10.19 20.60 -1.54
C ILE A 62 10.22 22.11 -1.40
N PHE A 63 9.30 22.69 -0.62
CA PHE A 63 9.23 24.14 -0.43
C PHE A 63 10.52 24.70 0.22
N SER A 64 10.96 24.09 1.33
CA SER A 64 12.13 24.54 2.09
C SER A 64 13.43 24.40 1.27
N VAL A 65 13.64 23.24 0.65
CA VAL A 65 14.88 22.97 -0.10
C VAL A 65 14.91 23.75 -1.41
N SER A 66 13.76 23.89 -2.11
CA SER A 66 13.69 24.72 -3.30
C SER A 66 14.03 26.18 -3.00
N THR A 67 13.57 26.72 -1.86
CA THR A 67 13.92 28.09 -1.44
C THR A 67 15.42 28.26 -1.25
N ILE A 68 16.08 27.29 -0.60
CA ILE A 68 17.54 27.31 -0.42
C ILE A 68 18.24 27.25 -1.79
N LEU A 69 17.83 26.34 -2.67
CA LEU A 69 18.45 26.19 -3.99
C LEU A 69 18.18 27.40 -4.90
N LEU A 70 17.02 28.06 -4.79
CA LEU A 70 16.75 29.31 -5.54
C LEU A 70 17.74 30.41 -5.18
N ILE A 71 18.10 30.53 -3.91
CA ILE A 71 19.05 31.56 -3.43
C ILE A 71 20.48 31.20 -3.83
N LEU A 72 20.89 29.96 -3.67
CA LEU A 72 22.27 29.52 -3.87
C LEU A 72 22.56 29.16 -5.32
N ASP A 73 21.74 28.34 -5.95
CA ASP A 73 21.91 27.85 -7.31
C ASP A 73 20.62 27.27 -7.92
N TRP A 74 19.84 28.12 -8.56
CA TRP A 74 18.58 27.73 -9.19
C TRP A 74 18.70 26.62 -10.28
N GLN A 75 19.88 26.47 -10.90
CA GLN A 75 20.13 25.46 -11.93
C GLN A 75 20.03 24.02 -11.35
N LEU A 76 20.34 23.85 -10.06
CA LEU A 76 20.24 22.56 -9.39
C LEU A 76 18.80 22.07 -9.27
N ILE A 77 17.82 23.00 -9.25
CA ILE A 77 16.40 22.62 -9.23
C ILE A 77 16.04 21.87 -10.51
N PHE A 78 16.49 22.34 -11.68
CA PHE A 78 16.23 21.65 -12.94
C PHE A 78 16.87 20.25 -12.98
N LEU A 79 18.09 20.11 -12.48
CA LEU A 79 18.75 18.81 -12.38
C LEU A 79 17.99 17.86 -11.44
N SER A 80 17.49 18.38 -10.32
CA SER A 80 16.66 17.60 -9.38
C SER A 80 15.35 17.16 -9.99
N ILE A 81 14.69 18.01 -10.79
CA ILE A 81 13.46 17.65 -11.52
C ILE A 81 13.74 16.56 -12.56
N ILE A 82 14.81 16.68 -13.32
CA ILE A 82 15.20 15.66 -14.33
C ILE A 82 15.48 14.33 -13.63
N SER A 83 16.25 14.35 -12.54
CA SER A 83 16.54 13.17 -11.73
C SER A 83 15.26 12.52 -11.20
N SER A 84 14.33 13.30 -10.66
CA SER A 84 13.05 12.77 -10.14
C SER A 84 12.19 12.16 -11.24
N LEU A 85 12.13 12.78 -12.45
CA LEU A 85 11.37 12.23 -13.58
C LEU A 85 11.89 10.86 -14.01
N ILE A 86 13.23 10.69 -14.09
CA ILE A 86 13.83 9.40 -14.42
C ILE A 86 13.49 8.35 -13.35
N SER A 87 13.59 8.73 -12.07
CA SER A 87 13.20 7.86 -10.94
C SER A 87 11.73 7.44 -11.02
N ILE A 88 10.83 8.35 -11.36
CA ILE A 88 9.39 8.06 -11.52
C ILE A 88 9.18 7.04 -12.64
N LEU A 89 9.80 7.23 -13.81
CA LEU A 89 9.68 6.31 -14.93
C LEU A 89 10.22 4.91 -14.59
N ALA A 90 11.37 4.85 -13.91
CA ALA A 90 11.93 3.59 -13.44
C ALA A 90 11.00 2.89 -12.44
N ASN A 91 10.47 3.61 -11.48
CA ASN A 91 9.51 3.07 -10.49
C ASN A 91 8.20 2.59 -11.13
N MET A 92 7.70 3.29 -12.14
CA MET A 92 6.53 2.83 -12.92
C MET A 92 6.82 1.53 -13.67
N ALA A 93 8.02 1.37 -14.25
CA ALA A 93 8.44 0.14 -14.90
C ALA A 93 8.52 -1.03 -13.90
N VAL A 94 9.13 -0.80 -12.73
CA VAL A 94 9.17 -1.77 -11.62
C VAL A 94 7.76 -2.17 -11.19
N SER A 95 6.86 -1.21 -11.00
CA SER A 95 5.48 -1.46 -10.59
C SER A 95 4.72 -2.33 -11.60
N LYS A 96 4.87 -2.07 -12.89
CA LYS A 96 4.29 -2.91 -13.95
C LYS A 96 4.79 -4.36 -13.91
N VAL A 97 6.09 -4.55 -13.68
CA VAL A 97 6.68 -5.90 -13.57
C VAL A 97 6.19 -6.59 -12.31
N LYS A 98 6.14 -5.89 -11.16
CA LYS A 98 5.60 -6.42 -9.89
C LYS A 98 4.13 -6.81 -10.03
N TYR A 99 3.32 -6.00 -10.71
CA TYR A 99 1.91 -6.32 -10.97
C TYR A 99 1.75 -7.62 -11.76
N LYS A 100 2.49 -7.74 -12.89
CA LYS A 100 2.50 -8.98 -13.68
C LYS A 100 2.92 -10.20 -12.85
N LYS A 101 3.99 -10.05 -12.07
CA LYS A 101 4.48 -11.09 -11.15
C LYS A 101 3.40 -11.51 -10.17
N ASN A 102 2.75 -10.56 -9.48
CA ASN A 102 1.75 -10.84 -8.47
C ASN A 102 0.53 -11.56 -9.06
N ASN A 103 0.10 -11.19 -10.26
CA ASN A 103 -1.01 -11.88 -10.94
C ASN A 103 -0.69 -13.36 -11.21
N VAL A 104 0.54 -13.66 -11.66
CA VAL A 104 0.98 -15.03 -11.91
C VAL A 104 1.16 -15.80 -10.61
N LEU A 105 1.63 -15.16 -9.54
CA LEU A 105 1.82 -15.75 -8.21
C LEU A 105 0.51 -16.09 -7.50
N THR A 106 -0.62 -15.56 -7.92
CA THR A 106 -1.91 -15.82 -7.28
C THR A 106 -2.24 -17.32 -7.25
N LYS A 107 -1.95 -18.05 -8.32
CA LYS A 107 -2.23 -19.48 -8.42
C LYS A 107 -1.38 -20.34 -7.45
N PRO A 108 -0.03 -20.25 -7.45
CA PRO A 108 0.77 -20.99 -6.49
C PRO A 108 0.48 -20.56 -5.04
N ASN A 109 0.23 -19.29 -4.77
CA ASN A 109 -0.14 -18.81 -3.44
C ASN A 109 -1.44 -19.47 -2.93
N ARG A 110 -2.45 -19.65 -3.79
CA ARG A 110 -3.68 -20.37 -3.43
C ARG A 110 -3.39 -21.84 -3.08
N LYS A 111 -2.53 -22.53 -3.86
CA LYS A 111 -2.13 -23.91 -3.57
C LYS A 111 -1.44 -24.03 -2.21
N ILE A 112 -0.45 -23.18 -1.97
CA ILE A 112 0.30 -23.14 -0.70
C ILE A 112 -0.64 -22.81 0.45
N GLY A 113 -1.48 -21.79 0.29
CA GLY A 113 -2.46 -21.37 1.31
C GLY A 113 -3.49 -22.46 1.64
N TYR A 114 -3.94 -23.24 0.65
CA TYR A 114 -4.82 -24.38 0.86
C TYR A 114 -4.12 -25.46 1.72
N VAL A 115 -2.92 -25.88 1.32
CA VAL A 115 -2.17 -26.90 2.07
C VAL A 115 -1.88 -26.42 3.50
N ARG A 116 -1.49 -25.16 3.67
CA ARG A 116 -1.25 -24.57 5.00
C ARG A 116 -2.49 -24.67 5.89
N ARG A 117 -3.68 -24.35 5.38
CA ARG A 117 -4.93 -24.47 6.15
C ARG A 117 -5.19 -25.90 6.62
N LEU A 118 -4.92 -26.92 5.78
CA LEU A 118 -5.10 -28.31 6.15
C LEU A 118 -4.19 -28.75 7.29
N PHE A 119 -2.98 -28.16 7.40
CA PHE A 119 -2.06 -28.45 8.49
C PHE A 119 -2.40 -27.77 9.82
N PHE A 120 -3.08 -26.61 9.80
CA PHE A 120 -3.25 -25.79 11.00
C PHE A 120 -4.69 -25.71 11.52
N LEU A 121 -5.70 -25.98 10.69
CA LEU A 121 -7.09 -25.92 11.14
C LEU A 121 -7.50 -27.22 11.83
N PRO A 122 -7.98 -27.16 13.09
CA PRO A 122 -8.32 -28.34 13.89
C PRO A 122 -9.25 -29.33 13.18
N GLN A 123 -10.23 -28.82 12.44
CA GLN A 123 -11.21 -29.60 11.70
C GLN A 123 -10.63 -30.53 10.63
N TYR A 124 -9.41 -30.24 10.13
CA TYR A 124 -8.75 -31.05 9.10
C TYR A 124 -7.60 -31.90 9.67
N ILE A 125 -7.09 -31.56 10.86
CA ILE A 125 -5.94 -32.24 11.46
C ILE A 125 -6.27 -33.71 11.80
N GLU A 126 -7.47 -33.95 12.32
CA GLU A 126 -7.90 -35.29 12.68
C GLU A 126 -8.00 -36.19 11.45
N GLU A 127 -8.65 -35.72 10.39
CA GLU A 127 -8.77 -36.47 9.14
C GLU A 127 -7.41 -36.67 8.46
N MET A 128 -6.54 -35.66 8.46
CA MET A 128 -5.18 -35.79 7.92
C MET A 128 -4.36 -36.82 8.64
N LYS A 129 -4.44 -36.90 9.98
CA LYS A 129 -3.73 -37.89 10.79
C LYS A 129 -4.33 -39.32 10.64
N ALA A 130 -5.66 -39.43 10.66
CA ALA A 130 -6.36 -40.70 10.51
C ALA A 130 -6.04 -41.38 9.17
N ASN A 131 -5.94 -40.61 8.09
CA ASN A 131 -5.71 -41.11 6.74
C ASN A 131 -4.24 -41.05 6.29
N ASN A 132 -3.33 -40.60 7.15
CA ASN A 132 -1.89 -40.43 6.87
C ASN A 132 -1.57 -39.64 5.59
N TYR A 133 -2.34 -38.56 5.32
CA TYR A 133 -2.17 -37.72 4.13
C TYR A 133 -1.01 -36.72 4.22
N SER A 134 -0.27 -36.66 5.32
CA SER A 134 0.81 -35.70 5.55
C SER A 134 1.86 -35.72 4.43
N GLY A 135 2.30 -36.89 3.96
CA GLY A 135 3.26 -37.01 2.87
C GLY A 135 2.76 -36.39 1.55
N LEU A 136 1.50 -36.69 1.20
CA LEU A 136 0.87 -36.10 -0.01
C LEU A 136 0.77 -34.58 0.07
N LEU A 137 0.44 -34.05 1.26
CA LEU A 137 0.34 -32.60 1.48
C LEU A 137 1.71 -31.93 1.43
N PHE A 138 2.77 -32.58 1.95
CA PHE A 138 4.14 -32.07 1.82
C PHE A 138 4.57 -32.00 0.35
N THR A 139 4.33 -33.05 -0.45
CA THR A 139 4.63 -33.03 -1.88
C THR A 139 3.85 -31.90 -2.61
N LYS A 140 2.57 -31.68 -2.27
CA LYS A 140 1.80 -30.55 -2.82
C LYS A 140 2.35 -29.19 -2.40
N LEU A 141 2.84 -29.06 -1.16
CA LEU A 141 3.46 -27.84 -0.66
C LEU A 141 4.76 -27.57 -1.40
N GLU A 142 5.61 -28.58 -1.56
CA GLU A 142 6.88 -28.52 -2.27
C GLU A 142 6.68 -28.09 -3.72
N ASN A 143 5.82 -28.76 -4.47
CA ASN A 143 5.47 -28.40 -5.85
C ASN A 143 4.91 -26.96 -5.96
N GLY A 144 4.08 -26.55 -4.99
CA GLY A 144 3.57 -25.18 -4.95
C GLY A 144 4.65 -24.15 -4.67
N THR A 145 5.62 -24.50 -3.82
CA THR A 145 6.75 -23.63 -3.47
C THR A 145 7.76 -23.56 -4.62
N GLU A 146 8.00 -24.66 -5.32
CA GLU A 146 8.83 -24.67 -6.52
C GLU A 146 8.23 -23.76 -7.61
N GLU A 147 6.94 -23.94 -7.93
CA GLU A 147 6.22 -23.07 -8.90
C GLU A 147 6.31 -21.58 -8.49
N TYR A 148 6.19 -21.29 -7.20
CA TYR A 148 6.35 -19.95 -6.66
C TYR A 148 7.77 -19.40 -6.87
N ASN A 149 8.79 -20.21 -6.56
CA ASN A 149 10.20 -19.82 -6.69
C ASN A 149 10.61 -19.64 -8.16
N GLU A 150 10.15 -20.50 -9.06
CA GLU A 150 10.38 -20.35 -10.51
C GLU A 150 9.85 -19.02 -11.03
N ILE A 151 8.61 -18.66 -10.64
CA ILE A 151 8.02 -17.37 -11.00
C ILE A 151 8.83 -16.21 -10.39
N GLN A 152 9.21 -16.30 -9.12
CA GLN A 152 10.04 -15.30 -8.47
C GLN A 152 11.37 -15.11 -9.23
N ASN A 153 12.07 -16.20 -9.52
CA ASN A 153 13.35 -16.19 -10.22
C ASN A 153 13.24 -15.61 -11.64
N LYS A 154 12.12 -15.80 -12.32
CA LYS A 154 11.86 -15.23 -13.64
C LYS A 154 11.71 -13.71 -13.64
N PHE A 155 11.02 -13.16 -12.64
CA PHE A 155 10.73 -11.71 -12.57
C PHE A 155 11.75 -10.92 -11.77
N GLN A 156 12.45 -11.54 -10.83
CA GLN A 156 13.40 -10.87 -9.94
C GLN A 156 14.54 -10.16 -10.68
N PRO A 157 15.18 -10.75 -11.73
CA PRO A 157 16.23 -10.07 -12.48
C PRO A 157 15.75 -8.78 -13.15
N GLN A 158 14.53 -8.78 -13.71
CA GLN A 158 13.96 -7.58 -14.33
C GLN A 158 13.75 -6.45 -13.30
N ILE A 159 13.22 -6.79 -12.13
CA ILE A 159 13.05 -5.85 -11.02
C ILE A 159 14.41 -5.32 -10.55
N ALA A 160 15.40 -6.21 -10.42
CA ALA A 160 16.76 -5.85 -10.00
C ALA A 160 17.42 -4.89 -11.00
N ILE A 161 17.32 -5.14 -12.30
CA ILE A 161 17.87 -4.27 -13.35
C ILE A 161 17.26 -2.86 -13.25
N PHE A 162 15.95 -2.74 -13.16
CA PHE A 162 15.32 -1.42 -13.05
C PHE A 162 15.69 -0.70 -11.74
N ASN A 163 15.83 -1.42 -10.63
CA ASN A 163 16.31 -0.84 -9.36
C ASN A 163 17.77 -0.39 -9.47
N ILE A 164 18.62 -1.16 -10.13
CA ILE A 164 20.01 -0.78 -10.39
C ILE A 164 20.04 0.50 -11.23
N ILE A 165 19.29 0.56 -12.33
CA ILE A 165 19.21 1.76 -13.19
C ILE A 165 18.77 2.97 -12.38
N ASN A 166 17.75 2.82 -11.52
CA ASN A 166 17.26 3.90 -10.66
C ASN A 166 18.35 4.37 -9.68
N ASN A 167 19.05 3.46 -9.02
CA ASN A 167 20.10 3.82 -8.05
C ASN A 167 21.31 4.46 -8.75
N TRP A 168 21.74 3.92 -9.89
CA TRP A 168 22.83 4.47 -10.68
C TRP A 168 22.51 5.87 -11.22
N GLN A 169 21.27 6.09 -11.67
CA GLN A 169 20.81 7.40 -12.11
C GLN A 169 20.91 8.44 -11.00
N ILE A 170 20.44 8.11 -9.78
CA ILE A 170 20.56 8.99 -8.61
C ILE A 170 22.03 9.32 -8.35
N PHE A 171 22.91 8.30 -8.35
CA PHE A 171 24.34 8.51 -8.15
C PHE A 171 24.98 9.37 -9.23
N VAL A 172 24.75 9.07 -10.52
CA VAL A 172 25.35 9.78 -11.65
C VAL A 172 24.85 11.23 -11.73
N ILE A 173 23.54 11.46 -11.61
CA ILE A 173 22.98 12.79 -11.76
C ILE A 173 23.23 13.62 -10.49
N ASN A 174 22.81 13.16 -9.33
CA ASN A 174 22.86 13.97 -8.12
C ASN A 174 24.28 14.08 -7.57
N PHE A 175 25.10 13.04 -7.64
CA PHE A 175 26.46 13.13 -7.17
C PHE A 175 27.43 13.55 -8.29
N GLY A 176 27.38 12.93 -9.45
CA GLY A 176 28.31 13.19 -10.56
C GLY A 176 28.07 14.55 -11.21
N ILE A 177 26.90 14.76 -11.80
CA ILE A 177 26.59 15.98 -12.57
C ILE A 177 26.52 17.20 -11.65
N VAL A 178 25.80 17.08 -10.51
CA VAL A 178 25.67 18.17 -9.54
C VAL A 178 27.05 18.57 -9.00
N SER A 179 27.89 17.58 -8.62
CA SER A 179 29.26 17.88 -8.15
C SER A 179 30.10 18.58 -9.21
N PHE A 180 29.98 18.17 -10.46
CA PHE A 180 30.69 18.84 -11.57
C PHE A 180 30.25 20.30 -11.72
N PHE A 181 28.93 20.57 -11.71
CA PHE A 181 28.42 21.94 -11.84
C PHE A 181 28.80 22.80 -10.64
N VAL A 182 28.63 22.32 -9.42
CA VAL A 182 28.97 23.05 -8.20
C VAL A 182 30.49 23.25 -8.12
N GLY A 183 31.28 22.21 -8.38
CA GLY A 183 32.75 22.29 -8.38
C GLY A 183 33.28 23.31 -9.38
N LYS A 184 32.72 23.36 -10.59
CA LYS A 184 33.09 24.37 -11.59
C LYS A 184 32.80 25.80 -11.11
N LYS A 185 31.71 26.04 -10.38
CA LYS A 185 31.36 27.34 -9.81
C LYS A 185 32.27 27.74 -8.64
N ILE A 186 32.70 26.77 -7.83
CA ILE A 186 33.68 26.99 -6.75
C ILE A 186 35.04 27.38 -7.34
N ILE A 187 35.53 26.65 -8.37
CA ILE A 187 36.79 26.98 -9.04
C ILE A 187 36.76 28.38 -9.66
N ARG A 188 35.60 28.84 -10.12
CA ARG A 188 35.40 30.19 -10.66
C ARG A 188 35.21 31.27 -9.60
N GLY A 189 35.22 30.92 -8.31
CA GLY A 189 35.02 31.86 -7.20
C GLY A 189 33.57 32.34 -7.05
N ILE A 190 32.59 31.71 -7.69
CA ILE A 190 31.17 32.08 -7.64
C ILE A 190 30.52 31.53 -6.37
N LEU A 191 30.98 30.36 -5.91
CA LEU A 191 30.47 29.67 -4.72
C LEU A 191 31.61 29.39 -3.74
N GLU A 192 31.30 29.39 -2.46
CA GLU A 192 32.24 28.98 -1.42
C GLU A 192 32.37 27.44 -1.37
N ALA A 193 33.57 26.95 -1.10
CA ALA A 193 33.82 25.51 -0.96
C ALA A 193 32.98 24.87 0.15
N ALA A 194 32.66 25.61 1.20
CA ALA A 194 31.76 25.15 2.27
C ALA A 194 30.35 24.79 1.81
N SER A 195 29.87 25.40 0.71
CA SER A 195 28.55 25.13 0.14
C SER A 195 28.46 23.81 -0.64
N PHE A 196 29.60 23.17 -0.97
CA PHE A 196 29.64 22.01 -1.86
C PHE A 196 28.76 20.84 -1.39
N THR A 197 29.00 20.39 -0.19
CA THR A 197 28.26 19.24 0.40
C THR A 197 26.80 19.58 0.61
N SER A 198 26.50 20.81 1.06
CA SER A 198 25.13 21.27 1.30
C SER A 198 24.30 21.31 0.02
N LEU A 199 24.89 21.76 -1.09
CA LEU A 199 24.19 21.83 -2.38
C LEU A 199 23.94 20.45 -3.00
N ILE A 200 24.88 19.51 -2.89
CA ILE A 200 24.69 18.13 -3.33
C ILE A 200 23.58 17.49 -2.52
N TYR A 201 23.64 17.63 -1.18
CA TYR A 201 22.61 17.09 -0.29
C TYR A 201 21.23 17.68 -0.57
N ALA A 202 21.16 19.00 -0.73
CA ALA A 202 19.91 19.70 -1.05
C ALA A 202 19.31 19.21 -2.40
N SER A 203 20.15 19.07 -3.45
CA SER A 203 19.70 18.57 -4.75
C SER A 203 19.19 17.14 -4.66
N THR A 204 19.87 16.27 -3.93
CA THR A 204 19.45 14.88 -3.69
C THR A 204 18.12 14.82 -2.93
N THR A 205 18.03 15.57 -1.83
CA THR A 205 16.82 15.64 -0.99
C THR A 205 15.61 16.18 -1.79
N LEU A 206 15.82 17.17 -2.65
CA LEU A 206 14.75 17.68 -3.51
C LEU A 206 14.29 16.62 -4.51
N SER A 207 15.22 15.90 -5.15
CA SER A 207 14.90 14.82 -6.08
C SER A 207 14.11 13.69 -5.43
N GLU A 208 14.50 13.30 -4.21
CA GLU A 208 13.81 12.26 -3.42
C GLU A 208 12.42 12.72 -2.99
N ALA A 209 12.28 13.96 -2.51
CA ALA A 209 10.99 14.51 -2.10
C ALA A 209 10.00 14.59 -3.27
N LEU A 210 10.47 15.00 -4.46
CA LEU A 210 9.67 15.00 -5.68
C LEU A 210 9.25 13.57 -6.07
N SER A 211 10.18 12.61 -6.06
CA SER A 211 9.88 11.21 -6.37
C SER A 211 8.88 10.59 -5.40
N ASN A 212 9.01 10.89 -4.10
CA ASN A 212 8.09 10.46 -3.06
C ASN A 212 6.69 11.00 -3.29
N LEU A 213 6.57 12.28 -3.64
CA LEU A 213 5.28 12.92 -3.89
C LEU A 213 4.52 12.24 -5.04
N PHE A 214 5.20 11.92 -6.14
CA PHE A 214 4.59 11.18 -7.24
C PHE A 214 4.25 9.73 -6.88
N SER A 215 5.01 9.08 -5.99
CA SER A 215 4.72 7.72 -5.52
C SER A 215 3.49 7.64 -4.62
N ILE A 216 3.09 8.76 -4.02
CA ILE A 216 1.91 8.88 -3.14
C ILE A 216 0.61 8.85 -3.95
N ILE A 217 0.59 9.37 -5.19
CA ILE A 217 -0.62 9.48 -6.01
C ILE A 217 -1.35 8.12 -6.19
N PRO A 218 -0.69 7.03 -6.61
CA PRO A 218 -1.33 5.73 -6.71
C PRO A 218 -1.85 5.20 -5.36
N GLN A 219 -1.11 5.48 -4.27
CA GLN A 219 -1.51 5.06 -2.92
C GLN A 219 -2.77 5.79 -2.46
N MET A 220 -2.89 7.08 -2.76
CA MET A 220 -4.12 7.84 -2.48
C MET A 220 -5.32 7.29 -3.24
N ALA A 221 -5.14 6.87 -4.50
CA ALA A 221 -6.19 6.22 -5.27
C ALA A 221 -6.64 4.88 -4.65
N GLU A 222 -5.69 4.06 -4.17
CA GLU A 222 -6.03 2.83 -3.44
C GLU A 222 -6.77 3.12 -2.13
N HIS A 223 -6.37 4.16 -1.40
CA HIS A 223 -7.04 4.56 -0.17
C HIS A 223 -8.45 5.09 -0.43
N SER A 224 -8.67 5.81 -1.54
CA SER A 224 -10.00 6.26 -1.95
C SER A 224 -10.94 5.08 -2.19
N LEU A 225 -10.47 4.05 -2.92
CA LEU A 225 -11.26 2.83 -3.16
C LEU A 225 -11.63 2.10 -1.87
N PHE A 226 -10.71 2.05 -0.91
CA PHE A 226 -11.01 1.48 0.41
C PHE A 226 -12.08 2.29 1.15
N ILE A 227 -11.95 3.62 1.16
CA ILE A 227 -12.93 4.50 1.82
C ILE A 227 -14.30 4.36 1.18
N ASP A 228 -14.38 4.28 -0.14
CA ASP A 228 -15.64 4.10 -0.87
C ASP A 228 -16.28 2.74 -0.54
N ASN A 229 -15.51 1.66 -0.52
CA ASN A 229 -15.98 0.33 -0.12
C ASN A 229 -16.45 0.31 1.34
N LEU A 230 -15.70 0.94 2.24
CA LEU A 230 -16.06 1.05 3.65
C LEU A 230 -17.36 1.83 3.83
N ARG A 231 -17.51 2.96 3.13
CA ARG A 231 -18.73 3.77 3.14
C ARG A 231 -19.91 2.98 2.62
N GLU A 232 -19.79 2.27 1.50
CA GLU A 232 -20.85 1.44 0.93
C GLU A 232 -21.35 0.42 1.96
N ILE A 233 -20.46 -0.20 2.74
CA ILE A 233 -20.82 -1.17 3.78
C ILE A 233 -21.46 -0.49 5.00
N LEU A 234 -20.92 0.63 5.44
CA LEU A 234 -21.46 1.36 6.61
C LEU A 234 -22.83 1.98 6.32
N ASP A 235 -23.02 2.50 5.10
CA ASP A 235 -24.28 3.11 4.66
C ASP A 235 -25.30 2.06 4.20
N TYR A 236 -24.89 0.80 4.04
CA TYR A 236 -25.77 -0.27 3.65
C TYR A 236 -26.94 -0.40 4.64
N ARG A 237 -28.15 -0.18 4.16
CA ARG A 237 -29.39 -0.38 4.94
C ARG A 237 -30.05 -1.67 4.48
N SER A 238 -30.18 -2.63 5.40
CA SER A 238 -30.98 -3.81 5.11
C SER A 238 -32.44 -3.38 4.84
N PRO A 239 -33.09 -3.91 3.76
CA PRO A 239 -34.46 -3.54 3.42
C PRO A 239 -35.51 -3.74 4.51
N MET A 240 -35.10 -4.33 5.64
CA MET A 240 -35.95 -4.57 6.81
C MET A 240 -35.37 -3.96 8.11
N GLU A 241 -34.48 -2.97 8.05
CA GLU A 241 -34.26 -2.16 9.26
C GLU A 241 -35.59 -1.48 9.60
N PRO A 242 -36.13 -1.68 10.83
CA PRO A 242 -37.38 -1.06 11.19
C PRO A 242 -37.24 0.45 11.07
N THR A 243 -37.98 1.06 10.17
CA THR A 243 -38.14 2.50 10.07
C THR A 243 -38.63 3.01 11.44
N GLU A 244 -38.29 4.23 11.83
CA GLU A 244 -38.72 4.77 13.13
C GLU A 244 -40.22 4.66 13.35
N GLU A 245 -41.05 4.66 12.29
CA GLU A 245 -42.49 4.41 12.35
C GLU A 245 -42.88 2.99 12.82
N SER A 246 -42.04 1.96 12.53
CA SER A 246 -42.34 0.58 13.01
C SER A 246 -42.03 0.36 14.49
N LYS A 247 -41.20 1.20 15.12
CA LYS A 247 -40.94 1.17 16.56
C LYS A 247 -42.14 1.68 17.39
N VAL A 248 -42.97 2.50 16.78
CA VAL A 248 -44.20 3.04 17.44
C VAL A 248 -45.25 1.96 17.55
N VAL A 249 -45.38 1.07 16.57
CA VAL A 249 -46.41 0.00 16.58
C VAL A 249 -46.11 -1.08 17.63
N GLN A 250 -44.89 -1.42 17.92
CA GLN A 250 -44.52 -2.40 18.96
C GLN A 250 -44.80 -1.90 20.37
N LYS A 251 -44.75 -0.59 20.59
CA LYS A 251 -45.03 -0.01 21.91
C LYS A 251 -46.52 0.03 22.23
N ALA A 252 -47.39 0.00 21.22
CA ALA A 252 -48.83 0.00 21.39
C ALA A 252 -49.43 -1.38 21.74
N GLN A 253 -48.77 -2.47 21.33
CA GLN A 253 -49.26 -3.85 21.55
C GLN A 253 -48.90 -4.44 22.95
N SER A 254 -47.97 -3.82 23.68
CA SER A 254 -47.59 -4.33 25.03
C SER A 254 -48.49 -3.87 26.17
N HIS A 255 -49.56 -3.11 25.90
CA HIS A 255 -50.41 -2.53 26.94
C HIS A 255 -51.86 -3.06 26.97
N SER A 256 -52.15 -4.16 26.31
CA SER A 256 -53.52 -4.74 26.30
C SER A 256 -53.57 -6.24 26.59
N ILE A 257 -52.81 -6.71 27.58
CA ILE A 257 -53.08 -8.02 28.19
C ILE A 257 -52.91 -7.85 29.68
N ILE A 258 -54.03 -7.51 30.36
CA ILE A 258 -54.37 -7.87 31.71
C ILE A 258 -55.71 -8.63 31.67
#